data_e2007259ae224ff13559f6ed76d59db6
#
_entry.id   e2007259ae224ff13559f6ed76d59db6
#
_cell.length_a   1.000
_cell.length_b   1.000
_cell.length_c   1.000
_cell.angle_alpha   90.00
_cell.angle_beta   90.00
_cell.angle_gamma   90.00
#
_symmetry.space_group_name_H-M   'P 1'
#
loop_
_entity.id
_entity.type
_entity.pdbx_description
1 polymer ?
#
loop_
_entity_poly.entity_id
_entity_poly.type
_entity_poly.pdbx_seq_one_letter_code
_entity_poly.pdbx_strand_id
1 'polypeptide(L)'
;TLFFLPRLKLAMRYHFPIAVDIYDFLYTGRFDYLEIGQSAESILQMFPAPDCVPKGLLVQKGWNIWLYGDIELHFSDNRLTQIRADFQPDAALSGGRWVKLNPWFFANGCLDVYAVIQRLVQRNIDFIKTETHTNLILQLQSGVELIFEKCRGMQLASFRKQKASLPHWARETAS
;
A
#
# COMPACT_ATOMS: atom_id res chain seq x y z
N THR A 1 19.31 -22.13 31.19
CA THR A 1 17.86 -21.79 31.24
C THR A 1 17.42 -21.46 29.83
N LEU A 2 16.77 -22.42 29.14
CA LEU A 2 16.19 -22.25 27.81
C LEU A 2 14.93 -21.39 27.93
N PHE A 3 14.95 -20.21 27.34
CA PHE A 3 13.74 -19.43 27.13
C PHE A 3 12.95 -20.06 25.98
N PHE A 4 11.88 -20.77 26.32
CA PHE A 4 10.83 -21.17 25.42
C PHE A 4 10.08 -19.90 24.98
N LEU A 5 10.32 -19.44 23.78
CA LEU A 5 9.42 -18.51 23.11
C LEU A 5 8.09 -19.23 22.90
N PRO A 6 6.95 -18.71 23.40
CA PRO A 6 5.65 -19.32 23.14
C PRO A 6 5.40 -19.30 21.63
N ARG A 7 5.23 -20.50 21.04
CA ARG A 7 4.62 -20.63 19.71
C ARG A 7 3.29 -19.92 19.77
N LEU A 8 3.22 -18.72 19.17
CA LEU A 8 1.92 -18.10 18.89
C LEU A 8 1.09 -19.12 18.12
N LYS A 9 0.11 -19.73 18.80
CA LYS A 9 -0.96 -20.45 18.13
C LYS A 9 -1.71 -19.40 17.33
N LEU A 10 -1.44 -19.35 16.03
CA LEU A 10 -2.20 -18.59 15.04
C LEU A 10 -3.64 -19.16 15.03
N ALA A 11 -4.45 -18.69 15.95
CA ALA A 11 -5.85 -19.02 16.01
C ALA A 11 -6.61 -18.05 15.12
N MET A 12 -7.41 -18.62 14.24
CA MET A 12 -8.32 -18.05 13.26
C MET A 12 -7.64 -17.45 12.02
N ARG A 13 -7.33 -18.34 11.11
CA ARG A 13 -7.07 -17.96 9.72
C ARG A 13 -8.41 -17.68 9.06
N TYR A 14 -8.64 -16.45 8.65
CA TYR A 14 -9.71 -16.16 7.70
C TYR A 14 -9.42 -16.95 6.43
N HIS A 15 -10.28 -17.90 6.11
CA HIS A 15 -10.16 -18.76 4.92
C HIS A 15 -11.03 -18.26 3.76
N PHE A 16 -11.63 -17.10 3.88
CA PHE A 16 -12.49 -16.54 2.85
C PHE A 16 -11.81 -15.35 2.18
N PRO A 17 -11.91 -15.25 0.84
CA PRO A 17 -11.44 -14.09 0.14
C PRO A 17 -12.18 -12.85 0.62
N ILE A 18 -11.44 -11.79 0.87
CA ILE A 18 -12.00 -10.45 1.10
C ILE A 18 -12.01 -9.67 -0.20
N ALA A 19 -12.95 -8.76 -0.36
CA ALA A 19 -13.01 -7.84 -1.50
C ALA A 19 -12.52 -6.46 -1.05
N VAL A 20 -11.55 -5.90 -1.78
CA VAL A 20 -11.04 -4.55 -1.52
C VAL A 20 -11.32 -3.68 -2.73
N ASP A 21 -11.98 -2.56 -2.50
CA ASP A 21 -12.24 -1.56 -3.54
C ASP A 21 -11.09 -0.55 -3.57
N ILE A 22 -10.41 -0.48 -4.71
CA ILE A 22 -9.30 0.46 -4.90
C ILE A 22 -9.80 1.91 -4.93
N TYR A 23 -11.03 2.16 -5.39
CA TYR A 23 -11.61 3.50 -5.30
C TYR A 23 -11.74 3.96 -3.85
N ASP A 24 -12.29 3.11 -2.97
CA ASP A 24 -12.40 3.42 -1.55
C ASP A 24 -11.03 3.65 -0.90
N PHE A 25 -10.03 2.84 -1.28
CA PHE A 25 -8.66 3.06 -0.82
C PHE A 25 -8.11 4.43 -1.25
N LEU A 26 -8.27 4.81 -2.51
CA LEU A 26 -7.81 6.11 -3.00
C LEU A 26 -8.54 7.27 -2.31
N TYR A 27 -9.84 7.12 -2.04
CA TYR A 27 -10.67 8.14 -1.43
C TYR A 27 -10.43 8.29 0.07
N THR A 28 -10.31 7.17 0.81
CA THR A 28 -10.22 7.16 2.27
C THR A 28 -8.79 7.01 2.80
N GLY A 29 -7.89 6.43 2.01
CA GLY A 29 -6.54 6.03 2.44
C GLY A 29 -6.52 4.74 3.29
N ARG A 30 -7.66 4.04 3.38
CA ARG A 30 -7.79 2.76 4.09
C ARG A 30 -7.86 1.63 3.08
N PHE A 31 -7.00 0.65 3.22
CA PHE A 31 -7.05 -0.55 2.39
C PHE A 31 -8.02 -1.54 3.06
N ASP A 32 -9.31 -1.41 2.76
CA ASP A 32 -10.42 -1.97 3.53
C ASP A 32 -10.39 -1.41 4.97
N TYR A 33 -10.18 -2.25 5.97
CA TYR A 33 -10.02 -1.80 7.36
C TYR A 33 -8.56 -1.68 7.81
N LEU A 34 -7.59 -1.84 6.89
CA LEU A 34 -6.17 -1.64 7.20
C LEU A 34 -5.82 -0.16 7.25
N GLU A 35 -5.18 0.23 8.33
CA GLU A 35 -4.69 1.59 8.55
C GLU A 35 -3.21 1.59 8.93
N ILE A 36 -2.50 2.61 8.48
CA ILE A 36 -1.11 2.82 8.88
C ILE A 36 -1.04 2.96 10.42
N GLY A 37 -0.11 2.22 11.03
CA GLY A 37 0.09 2.18 12.48
C GLY A 37 -0.52 0.96 13.18
N GLN A 38 -1.39 0.19 12.53
CA GLN A 38 -1.92 -1.06 13.09
C GLN A 38 -0.80 -2.07 13.36
N SER A 39 -0.96 -2.87 14.44
CA SER A 39 -0.02 -3.95 14.72
C SER A 39 -0.24 -5.14 13.78
N ALA A 40 0.83 -5.87 13.49
CA ALA A 40 0.78 -7.08 12.67
C ALA A 40 -0.17 -8.14 13.29
N GLU A 41 -0.20 -8.25 14.62
CA GLU A 41 -1.10 -9.17 15.32
C GLU A 41 -2.56 -8.78 15.10
N SER A 42 -2.90 -7.49 15.22
CA SER A 42 -4.26 -7.01 14.98
C SER A 42 -4.69 -7.28 13.54
N ILE A 43 -3.80 -7.08 12.57
CA ILE A 43 -4.09 -7.37 11.16
C ILE A 43 -4.34 -8.87 10.97
N LEU A 44 -3.50 -9.77 11.52
CA LEU A 44 -3.68 -11.21 11.38
C LEU A 44 -4.96 -11.76 12.03
N GLN A 45 -5.57 -11.02 12.94
CA GLN A 45 -6.86 -11.39 13.54
C GLN A 45 -8.05 -11.13 12.61
N MET A 46 -7.93 -10.14 11.72
CA MET A 46 -9.05 -9.62 10.93
C MET A 46 -8.82 -9.69 9.42
N PHE A 47 -7.58 -9.88 8.98
CA PHE A 47 -7.19 -9.90 7.57
C PHE A 47 -6.61 -11.27 7.20
N PRO A 48 -6.79 -11.76 5.97
CA PRO A 48 -6.23 -13.03 5.54
C PRO A 48 -4.72 -13.11 5.76
N ALA A 49 -4.21 -14.32 5.94
CA ALA A 49 -2.76 -14.53 5.97
C ALA A 49 -2.13 -14.13 4.62
N PRO A 50 -0.93 -13.53 4.62
CA PRO A 50 -0.24 -13.15 3.38
C PRO A 50 0.08 -14.38 2.52
N ASP A 51 0.14 -14.18 1.21
CA ASP A 51 0.56 -15.22 0.26
C ASP A 51 2.03 -15.60 0.47
N CYS A 52 2.84 -14.59 0.77
CA CYS A 52 4.26 -14.74 1.01
C CYS A 52 4.77 -13.73 2.06
N VAL A 53 5.72 -14.19 2.85
CA VAL A 53 6.54 -13.34 3.73
C VAL A 53 8.00 -13.59 3.34
N PRO A 54 8.64 -12.68 2.58
CA PRO A 54 10.02 -12.84 2.18
C PRO A 54 10.94 -13.00 3.38
N LYS A 55 11.82 -13.99 3.31
CA LYS A 55 12.85 -14.24 4.34
C LYS A 55 14.14 -13.51 3.95
N GLY A 56 14.73 -12.75 4.84
CA GLY A 56 15.99 -12.08 4.54
C GLY A 56 16.48 -11.14 5.63
N LEU A 57 17.56 -10.42 5.32
CA LEU A 57 18.23 -9.48 6.24
C LEU A 57 17.31 -8.38 6.80
N LEU A 58 16.28 -7.99 6.05
CA LEU A 58 15.33 -6.97 6.50
C LEU A 58 14.47 -7.45 7.67
N VAL A 59 14.08 -8.73 7.68
CA VAL A 59 13.33 -9.34 8.79
C VAL A 59 14.17 -9.34 10.07
N GLN A 60 15.48 -9.58 9.96
CA GLN A 60 16.41 -9.56 11.10
C GLN A 60 16.57 -8.14 11.70
N LYS A 61 16.30 -7.09 10.90
CA LYS A 61 16.32 -5.69 11.34
C LYS A 61 14.97 -5.17 11.85
N GLY A 62 13.99 -6.06 12.08
CA GLY A 62 12.64 -5.66 12.50
C GLY A 62 11.73 -5.16 11.37
N TRP A 63 12.21 -5.20 10.12
CA TRP A 63 11.40 -4.87 8.94
C TRP A 63 10.80 -6.14 8.39
N ASN A 64 9.52 -6.11 8.13
CA ASN A 64 8.80 -7.24 7.57
C ASN A 64 7.90 -6.77 6.43
N ILE A 65 7.83 -7.56 5.36
CA ILE A 65 6.98 -7.28 4.21
C ILE A 65 6.04 -8.47 4.05
N TRP A 66 4.74 -8.19 3.94
CA TRP A 66 3.73 -9.19 3.63
C TRP A 66 3.21 -8.95 2.23
N LEU A 67 3.16 -9.99 1.43
CA LEU A 67 2.72 -9.94 0.05
C LEU A 67 1.33 -10.54 -0.11
N TYR A 68 0.47 -9.83 -0.82
CA TYR A 68 -0.84 -10.23 -1.28
C TYR A 68 -0.91 -9.98 -2.80
N GLY A 69 -0.40 -10.93 -3.60
CA GLY A 69 -0.17 -10.69 -5.02
C GLY A 69 0.80 -9.52 -5.22
N ASP A 70 0.31 -8.45 -5.88
CA ASP A 70 1.09 -7.23 -6.15
C ASP A 70 1.02 -6.21 -5.00
N ILE A 71 0.19 -6.47 -3.97
CA ILE A 71 0.07 -5.58 -2.82
C ILE A 71 1.10 -5.95 -1.77
N GLU A 72 1.84 -4.96 -1.31
CA GLU A 72 2.84 -5.06 -0.26
C GLU A 72 2.39 -4.31 0.99
N LEU A 73 2.40 -4.99 2.13
CA LEU A 73 2.27 -4.37 3.45
C LEU A 73 3.64 -4.37 4.11
N HIS A 74 4.18 -3.19 4.38
CA HIS A 74 5.48 -3.02 5.01
C HIS A 74 5.32 -2.71 6.50
N PHE A 75 6.07 -3.41 7.33
CA PHE A 75 6.06 -3.25 8.78
C PHE A 75 7.42 -2.81 9.30
N SER A 76 7.39 -1.94 10.29
CA SER A 76 8.54 -1.62 11.15
C SER A 76 8.07 -1.66 12.60
N ASP A 77 8.89 -2.26 13.47
CA ASP A 77 8.55 -2.44 14.89
C ASP A 77 7.16 -3.02 15.10
N ASN A 78 6.83 -4.04 14.30
CA ASN A 78 5.56 -4.75 14.31
C ASN A 78 4.32 -3.89 13.98
N ARG A 79 4.50 -2.74 13.37
CA ARG A 79 3.43 -1.83 12.95
C ARG A 79 3.46 -1.61 11.45
N LEU A 80 2.27 -1.57 10.83
CA LEU A 80 2.10 -1.26 9.42
C LEU A 80 2.55 0.18 9.16
N THR A 81 3.58 0.33 8.33
CA THR A 81 4.16 1.64 7.99
C THR A 81 3.86 2.08 6.58
N GLN A 82 3.60 1.11 5.68
CA GLN A 82 3.31 1.41 4.28
C GLN A 82 2.43 0.32 3.65
N ILE A 83 1.53 0.75 2.78
CA ILE A 83 0.79 -0.09 1.83
C ILE A 83 1.22 0.37 0.45
N ARG A 84 1.66 -0.56 -0.40
CA ARG A 84 2.21 -0.25 -1.72
C ARG A 84 1.78 -1.29 -2.75
N ALA A 85 1.72 -0.88 -4.01
CA ALA A 85 1.73 -1.79 -5.16
C ALA A 85 2.49 -1.16 -6.32
N ASP A 86 3.23 -2.00 -7.04
CA ASP A 86 3.88 -1.63 -8.29
C ASP A 86 3.07 -2.17 -9.46
N PHE A 87 2.82 -1.32 -10.46
CA PHE A 87 2.10 -1.70 -11.66
C PHE A 87 3.05 -2.29 -12.71
N GLN A 88 2.67 -3.43 -13.24
CA GLN A 88 3.33 -3.98 -14.41
C GLN A 88 2.64 -3.46 -15.68
N PRO A 89 3.39 -3.16 -16.76
CA PRO A 89 2.83 -2.52 -17.94
C PRO A 89 1.64 -3.23 -18.59
N ASP A 90 1.63 -4.55 -18.55
CA ASP A 90 0.66 -5.38 -19.27
C ASP A 90 -0.14 -6.32 -18.38
N ALA A 91 -0.13 -6.08 -17.05
CA ALA A 91 -0.81 -6.94 -16.10
C ALA A 91 -1.83 -6.15 -15.26
N ALA A 92 -2.99 -6.77 -15.03
CA ALA A 92 -3.95 -6.26 -14.07
C ALA A 92 -3.41 -6.44 -12.65
N LEU A 93 -3.65 -5.44 -11.79
CA LEU A 93 -3.27 -5.49 -10.39
C LEU A 93 -3.94 -6.68 -9.69
N SER A 94 -3.16 -7.50 -9.02
CA SER A 94 -3.60 -8.70 -8.32
C SER A 94 -3.48 -8.54 -6.80
N GLY A 95 -4.51 -8.94 -6.07
CA GLY A 95 -4.47 -9.07 -4.61
C GLY A 95 -4.07 -10.47 -4.13
N GLY A 96 -3.60 -11.31 -5.04
CA GLY A 96 -3.17 -12.67 -4.73
C GLY A 96 -4.33 -13.63 -4.42
N ARG A 97 -4.07 -14.61 -3.55
CA ARG A 97 -4.99 -15.72 -3.27
C ARG A 97 -6.25 -15.30 -2.53
N TRP A 98 -6.12 -14.38 -1.57
CA TRP A 98 -7.16 -14.11 -0.59
C TRP A 98 -7.76 -12.71 -0.67
N VAL A 99 -7.17 -11.81 -1.47
CA VAL A 99 -7.64 -10.44 -1.62
C VAL A 99 -8.13 -10.26 -3.05
N LYS A 100 -9.44 -10.15 -3.23
CA LYS A 100 -10.05 -9.81 -4.52
C LYS A 100 -10.08 -8.30 -4.64
N LEU A 101 -9.32 -7.76 -5.58
CA LEU A 101 -9.33 -6.34 -5.85
C LEU A 101 -10.45 -6.00 -6.82
N ASN A 102 -11.23 -4.97 -6.48
CA ASN A 102 -11.99 -4.21 -7.46
C ASN A 102 -11.07 -3.08 -7.94
N PRO A 103 -10.41 -3.26 -9.10
CA PRO A 103 -9.32 -2.37 -9.49
C PRO A 103 -9.79 -1.02 -10.00
N TRP A 104 -11.11 -0.80 -10.08
CA TRP A 104 -11.72 0.38 -10.64
C TRP A 104 -11.13 0.65 -12.04
N PHE A 105 -10.56 1.83 -12.32
CA PHE A 105 -9.98 2.12 -13.62
C PHE A 105 -8.57 1.55 -13.85
N PHE A 106 -7.94 0.95 -12.84
CA PHE A 106 -6.65 0.27 -12.98
C PHE A 106 -6.75 -1.13 -13.62
N ALA A 107 -7.97 -1.56 -13.99
CA ALA A 107 -8.19 -2.89 -14.56
C ALA A 107 -7.51 -3.09 -15.94
N ASN A 108 -7.24 -2.04 -16.68
CA ASN A 108 -6.83 -2.11 -18.08
C ASN A 108 -5.33 -1.83 -18.31
N GLY A 109 -4.50 -2.00 -17.29
CA GLY A 109 -3.04 -1.83 -17.45
C GLY A 109 -2.60 -0.37 -17.45
N CYS A 110 -1.60 -0.05 -18.26
CA CYS A 110 -0.92 1.23 -18.30
C CYS A 110 -1.86 2.44 -18.40
N LEU A 111 -1.86 3.23 -17.35
CA LEU A 111 -2.60 4.48 -17.30
C LEU A 111 -1.62 5.64 -17.37
N ASP A 112 -1.79 6.46 -18.39
CA ASP A 112 -1.09 7.73 -18.44
C ASP A 112 -1.64 8.72 -17.39
N VAL A 113 -0.84 9.69 -17.04
CA VAL A 113 -1.18 10.67 -16.02
C VAL A 113 -2.45 11.47 -16.34
N TYR A 114 -2.73 11.73 -17.60
CA TYR A 114 -3.91 12.53 -18.00
C TYR A 114 -5.19 11.74 -17.78
N ALA A 115 -5.19 10.46 -18.17
CA ALA A 115 -6.33 9.57 -17.94
C ALA A 115 -6.62 9.42 -16.44
N VAL A 116 -5.58 9.30 -15.60
CA VAL A 116 -5.74 9.23 -14.15
C VAL A 116 -6.30 10.52 -13.59
N ILE A 117 -5.74 11.67 -13.95
CA ILE A 117 -6.23 13.00 -13.50
C ILE A 117 -7.71 13.18 -13.87
N GLN A 118 -8.10 12.87 -15.11
CA GLN A 118 -9.49 12.97 -15.53
C GLN A 118 -10.42 12.13 -14.64
N ARG A 119 -10.02 10.90 -14.28
CA ARG A 119 -10.80 10.01 -13.41
C ARG A 119 -10.92 10.54 -11.99
N LEU A 120 -9.82 11.08 -11.43
CA LEU A 120 -9.83 11.68 -10.10
C LEU A 120 -10.77 12.90 -10.05
N VAL A 121 -10.67 13.79 -11.04
CA VAL A 121 -11.56 14.97 -11.14
C VAL A 121 -13.02 14.57 -11.29
N GLN A 122 -13.35 13.60 -12.15
CA GLN A 122 -14.71 13.08 -12.32
C GLN A 122 -15.33 12.54 -11.02
N ARG A 123 -14.51 12.12 -10.08
CA ARG A 123 -14.91 11.57 -8.78
C ARG A 123 -14.74 12.53 -7.61
N ASN A 124 -14.38 13.78 -7.88
CA ASN A 124 -14.10 14.80 -6.87
C ASN A 124 -13.05 14.33 -5.84
N ILE A 125 -12.00 13.67 -6.32
CA ILE A 125 -10.84 13.31 -5.49
C ILE A 125 -9.79 14.39 -5.67
N ASP A 126 -9.56 15.16 -4.61
CA ASP A 126 -8.57 16.24 -4.61
C ASP A 126 -7.15 15.68 -4.51
N PHE A 127 -6.23 16.34 -5.16
CA PHE A 127 -4.82 15.97 -5.15
C PHE A 127 -3.89 17.17 -5.30
N ILE A 128 -2.67 17.01 -4.82
CA ILE A 128 -1.54 17.92 -5.04
C ILE A 128 -0.58 17.25 -6.00
N LYS A 129 -0.20 17.97 -7.05
CA LYS A 129 0.80 17.51 -8.01
C LYS A 129 2.19 17.98 -7.60
N THR A 130 3.11 17.03 -7.48
CA THR A 130 4.53 17.28 -7.23
C THR A 130 5.36 16.63 -8.32
N GLU A 131 6.33 17.36 -8.84
CA GLU A 131 7.22 16.87 -9.89
C GLU A 131 8.64 16.80 -9.37
N THR A 132 9.28 15.65 -9.56
CA THR A 132 10.70 15.42 -9.28
C THR A 132 11.46 15.28 -10.60
N HIS A 133 12.76 15.06 -10.52
CA HIS A 133 13.56 14.80 -11.71
C HIS A 133 13.11 13.55 -12.48
N THR A 134 12.73 12.49 -11.78
CA THR A 134 12.39 11.18 -12.35
C THR A 134 10.89 10.88 -12.39
N ASN A 135 10.11 11.48 -11.48
CA ASN A 135 8.72 11.14 -11.26
C ASN A 135 7.79 12.35 -11.23
N LEU A 136 6.55 12.08 -11.54
CA LEU A 136 5.43 12.94 -11.18
C LEU A 136 4.60 12.20 -10.14
N ILE A 137 4.24 12.87 -9.06
CA ILE A 137 3.50 12.31 -7.93
C ILE A 137 2.20 13.09 -7.77
N LEU A 138 1.08 12.37 -7.75
CA LEU A 138 -0.21 12.92 -7.32
C LEU A 138 -0.46 12.46 -5.89
N GLN A 139 -0.36 13.39 -4.95
CA GLN A 139 -0.69 13.14 -3.55
C GLN A 139 -2.16 13.44 -3.31
N LEU A 140 -2.96 12.41 -3.09
CA LEU A 140 -4.39 12.52 -2.85
C LEU A 140 -4.67 13.06 -1.45
N GLN A 141 -5.86 13.67 -1.26
CA GLN A 141 -6.32 14.15 0.05
C GLN A 141 -6.31 13.04 1.12
N SER A 142 -6.57 11.81 0.73
CA SER A 142 -6.46 10.63 1.59
C SER A 142 -5.03 10.32 2.06
N GLY A 143 -4.01 10.99 1.48
CA GLY A 143 -2.59 10.74 1.69
C GLY A 143 -2.06 9.52 0.92
N VAL A 144 -2.84 8.96 0.00
CA VAL A 144 -2.33 8.01 -0.99
C VAL A 144 -1.57 8.79 -2.06
N GLU A 145 -0.44 8.25 -2.51
CA GLU A 145 0.37 8.81 -3.58
C GLU A 145 0.29 7.90 -4.81
N LEU A 146 0.03 8.50 -5.97
CA LEU A 146 0.13 7.87 -7.27
C LEU A 146 1.41 8.35 -7.95
N ILE A 147 2.29 7.43 -8.33
CA ILE A 147 3.63 7.72 -8.81
C ILE A 147 3.72 7.35 -10.28
N PHE A 148 4.07 8.33 -11.11
CA PHE A 148 4.24 8.19 -12.56
C PHE A 148 5.72 8.35 -12.90
N GLU A 149 6.27 7.42 -13.66
CA GLU A 149 7.65 7.46 -14.09
C GLU A 149 7.81 8.18 -15.43
N LYS A 150 8.69 9.19 -15.48
CA LYS A 150 9.01 9.95 -16.69
C LYS A 150 9.66 9.08 -17.76
N CYS A 151 10.53 8.14 -17.35
CA CYS A 151 11.20 7.23 -18.27
C CYS A 151 10.25 6.25 -18.96
N ARG A 152 9.05 6.07 -18.42
CA ARG A 152 7.97 5.24 -19.00
C ARG A 152 6.88 6.05 -19.70
N GLY A 153 7.18 7.27 -20.12
CA GLY A 153 6.20 8.13 -20.78
C GLY A 153 5.08 8.62 -19.87
N MET A 154 5.37 8.88 -18.60
CA MET A 154 4.41 9.35 -17.60
C MET A 154 3.29 8.34 -17.31
N GLN A 155 3.63 7.07 -17.36
CA GLN A 155 2.71 6.00 -16.96
C GLN A 155 2.75 5.75 -15.46
N LEU A 156 1.60 5.34 -14.91
CA LEU A 156 1.48 4.99 -13.51
C LEU A 156 2.37 3.77 -13.22
N ALA A 157 3.35 3.97 -12.35
CA ALA A 157 4.29 2.95 -11.94
C ALA A 157 3.92 2.29 -10.61
N SER A 158 3.38 3.06 -9.67
CA SER A 158 2.99 2.54 -8.36
C SER A 158 1.97 3.44 -7.67
N PHE A 159 1.31 2.87 -6.69
CA PHE A 159 0.70 3.65 -5.62
C PHE A 159 1.34 3.31 -4.28
N ARG A 160 1.25 4.25 -3.34
CA ARG A 160 1.64 3.99 -1.95
C ARG A 160 0.83 4.83 -0.98
N LYS A 161 0.59 4.28 0.20
CA LYS A 161 0.14 4.98 1.39
C LYS A 161 1.15 4.71 2.49
N GLN A 162 1.68 5.77 3.08
CA GLN A 162 2.65 5.65 4.17
C GLN A 162 2.28 6.61 5.30
N LYS A 163 2.88 6.39 6.47
CA LYS A 163 2.76 7.34 7.57
C LYS A 163 3.23 8.70 7.07
N ALA A 164 2.41 9.73 7.26
CA ALA A 164 2.81 11.08 6.90
C ALA A 164 4.14 11.41 7.58
N SER A 165 5.18 11.62 6.78
CA SER A 165 6.40 12.23 7.31
C SER A 165 6.04 13.67 7.65
N LEU A 166 6.30 14.10 8.88
CA LEU A 166 6.19 15.52 9.22
C LEU A 166 6.97 16.32 8.17
N PRO A 167 6.35 17.33 7.55
CA PRO A 167 7.06 18.17 6.60
C PRO A 167 8.31 18.75 7.28
N HIS A 168 9.37 18.95 6.53
CA HIS A 168 10.70 19.35 7.04
C HIS A 168 10.63 20.55 7.99
N TRP A 169 9.74 21.50 7.72
CA TRP A 169 9.53 22.68 8.58
C TRP A 169 8.96 22.38 9.96
N ALA A 170 8.19 21.27 10.12
CA ALA A 170 7.63 20.87 11.39
C ALA A 170 8.64 20.14 12.30
N ARG A 171 9.83 19.81 11.79
CA ARG A 171 10.91 19.19 12.58
C ARG A 171 11.79 20.23 13.28
N GLU A 172 11.83 21.46 12.76
CA GLU A 172 12.68 22.54 13.28
C GLU A 172 12.05 23.26 14.47
N THR A 173 10.75 23.08 14.71
CA THR A 173 10.05 23.73 15.85
C THR A 173 9.95 22.85 17.10
N ALA A 174 10.51 21.63 17.09
CA ALA A 174 10.45 20.66 18.19
C ALA A 174 11.81 20.47 18.92
N SER A 175 12.77 21.38 18.71
CA SER A 175 14.07 21.39 19.39
C SER A 175 14.20 22.54 20.38
#